data_669c9ed8a5d9040fdc3032ec5fc3e93c
#
_entry.id   669c9ed8a5d9040fdc3032ec5fc3e93c
#
_cell.length_a   1.000
_cell.length_b   1.000
_cell.length_c   1.000
_cell.angle_alpha   90.00
_cell.angle_beta   90.00
_cell.angle_gamma   90.00
#
_symmetry.space_group_name_H-M   'P 1'
#
loop_
_entity.id
_entity.type
_entity.pdbx_description
1 polymer ?
#
loop_
_entity_poly.entity_id
_entity_poly.type
_entity_poly.pdbx_seq_one_letter_code
_entity_poly.pdbx_strand_id
1 'polypeptide(L)'
;MDCPLPALDNNPPADHPEAPRRPFTRDQLEHAHGQILSPGRWANAVLSLFQRDGEQWVVKDFRPRQFVVRSTIGRLLVRRELQALRKVAGLAGVPADAFRVDAHALAYRFIPGTTLSHAAADRRNAEFFLAFERLLGEVHARGIVHLDVRNGRNVLVTDAGQPVLIDFQSYLGTARLPGAMRGWMERFDMAGVYKHWARHHPQTLGETRTALLARMNRWRRLWFLRGYLGVRPAPKKRTSDPGPR
;
A
#
# COMPACT_ATOMS: atom_id res chain seq x y z
N MET A 1 66.90 24.94 21.92
CA MET A 1 65.49 25.42 21.86
C MET A 1 64.68 24.38 21.10
N ASP A 2 64.19 23.40 21.81
CA ASP A 2 63.40 22.31 21.25
C ASP A 2 61.92 22.70 21.21
N CYS A 3 61.39 22.74 20.01
CA CYS A 3 59.97 22.99 19.78
C CYS A 3 59.24 21.63 19.76
N PRO A 4 58.26 21.35 20.68
CA PRO A 4 57.54 20.10 20.66
C PRO A 4 56.49 20.12 19.53
N LEU A 5 56.44 19.02 18.74
CA LEU A 5 55.40 18.75 17.74
C LEU A 5 54.03 18.57 18.41
N PRO A 6 52.96 19.07 17.80
CA PRO A 6 51.61 18.87 18.34
C PRO A 6 51.21 17.40 18.23
N ALA A 7 50.59 16.88 19.32
CA ALA A 7 50.02 15.55 19.41
C ALA A 7 48.94 15.36 18.35
N LEU A 8 48.99 14.25 17.61
CA LEU A 8 47.93 13.80 16.72
C LEU A 8 46.70 13.40 17.55
N ASP A 9 45.62 14.12 17.33
CA ASP A 9 44.33 13.86 17.93
C ASP A 9 43.79 12.55 17.35
N ASN A 10 43.89 11.47 18.15
CA ASN A 10 43.28 10.18 17.84
C ASN A 10 41.80 10.16 18.24
N ASN A 11 41.02 11.07 17.69
CA ASN A 11 39.59 10.98 17.82
C ASN A 11 39.04 9.92 16.85
N PRO A 12 38.32 8.88 17.29
CA PRO A 12 37.73 7.94 16.36
C PRO A 12 36.72 8.68 15.45
N PRO A 13 36.62 8.29 14.15
CA PRO A 13 35.74 8.98 13.22
C PRO A 13 34.30 8.95 13.75
N ALA A 14 33.66 10.11 13.70
CA ALA A 14 32.26 10.30 14.09
C ALA A 14 31.37 9.22 13.47
N ASP A 15 30.55 8.65 14.32
CA ASP A 15 29.54 7.62 14.05
C ASP A 15 28.74 8.00 12.77
N HIS A 16 29.12 7.43 11.65
CA HIS A 16 28.29 7.50 10.46
C HIS A 16 27.00 6.73 10.78
N PRO A 17 25.80 7.30 10.56
CA PRO A 17 24.56 6.60 10.81
C PRO A 17 24.59 5.29 10.04
N GLU A 18 24.64 4.19 10.78
CA GLU A 18 24.69 2.83 10.26
C GLU A 18 23.54 2.67 9.26
N ALA A 19 23.84 2.35 8.00
CA ALA A 19 22.82 2.15 6.99
C ALA A 19 21.82 1.14 7.55
N PRO A 20 20.49 1.38 7.43
CA PRO A 20 19.47 0.58 8.09
C PRO A 20 19.71 -0.89 7.74
N ARG A 21 20.01 -1.71 8.77
CA ARG A 21 20.31 -3.14 8.63
C ARG A 21 19.15 -3.80 7.92
N ARG A 22 19.41 -4.40 6.75
CA ARG A 22 18.40 -5.17 6.04
C ARG A 22 18.15 -6.46 6.80
N PRO A 23 16.93 -6.78 7.20
CA PRO A 23 16.64 -8.00 7.95
C PRO A 23 17.09 -9.29 7.24
N PHE A 24 17.07 -9.29 5.90
CA PHE A 24 17.54 -10.42 5.09
C PHE A 24 17.96 -9.98 3.67
N THR A 25 18.70 -10.84 2.99
CA THR A 25 19.19 -10.66 1.62
C THR A 25 18.38 -11.49 0.62
N ARG A 26 18.63 -11.29 -0.69
CA ARG A 26 18.04 -12.09 -1.77
C ARG A 26 18.38 -13.58 -1.64
N ASP A 27 19.63 -13.92 -1.38
CA ASP A 27 20.09 -15.30 -1.28
C ASP A 27 19.36 -16.05 -0.16
N GLN A 28 19.15 -15.36 0.97
CA GLN A 28 18.39 -15.92 2.09
C GLN A 28 16.91 -16.13 1.75
N LEU A 29 16.33 -15.26 0.92
CA LEU A 29 14.95 -15.40 0.44
C LEU A 29 14.81 -16.60 -0.52
N GLU A 30 15.78 -16.85 -1.40
CA GLU A 30 15.75 -17.93 -2.39
C GLU A 30 15.93 -19.32 -1.75
N HIS A 31 16.68 -19.39 -0.67
CA HIS A 31 16.90 -20.67 0.07
C HIS A 31 15.78 -20.99 1.07
N ALA A 32 14.85 -20.07 1.28
CA ALA A 32 13.74 -20.27 2.22
C ALA A 32 12.44 -20.66 1.50
N HIS A 33 11.69 -21.58 2.09
CA HIS A 33 10.38 -21.98 1.61
C HIS A 33 9.34 -20.95 2.09
N GLY A 34 9.15 -19.86 1.32
CA GLY A 34 8.12 -18.87 1.59
C GLY A 34 6.75 -19.35 1.09
N GLN A 35 5.70 -19.12 1.87
CA GLN A 35 4.32 -19.36 1.44
C GLN A 35 3.92 -18.31 0.41
N ILE A 36 3.46 -18.72 -0.78
CA ILE A 36 2.93 -17.80 -1.78
C ILE A 36 1.54 -17.33 -1.34
N LEU A 37 1.41 -16.03 -1.03
CA LEU A 37 0.14 -15.38 -0.72
C LEU A 37 -0.66 -15.04 -1.99
N SER A 38 0.04 -14.64 -3.06
CA SER A 38 -0.55 -14.34 -4.35
C SER A 38 0.47 -14.53 -5.47
N PRO A 39 0.15 -15.31 -6.51
CA PRO A 39 1.04 -15.47 -7.66
C PRO A 39 1.13 -14.19 -8.53
N GLY A 40 0.29 -13.18 -8.24
CA GLY A 40 0.18 -11.98 -9.08
C GLY A 40 -0.32 -12.29 -10.50
N ARG A 41 -0.69 -11.25 -11.25
CA ARG A 41 -1.04 -11.36 -12.66
C ARG A 41 -0.06 -10.53 -13.46
N TRP A 42 0.26 -10.96 -14.65
CA TRP A 42 1.08 -10.33 -15.69
C TRP A 42 2.08 -9.24 -15.23
N ALA A 43 1.65 -8.06 -14.83
CA ALA A 43 2.50 -6.95 -14.37
C ALA A 43 2.56 -6.75 -12.84
N ASN A 44 1.88 -7.60 -12.05
CA ASN A 44 1.87 -7.50 -10.60
C ASN A 44 2.98 -8.37 -9.98
N ALA A 45 3.54 -7.94 -8.85
CA ALA A 45 4.50 -8.73 -8.09
C ALA A 45 3.91 -10.10 -7.67
N VAL A 46 4.77 -11.09 -7.48
CA VAL A 46 4.47 -12.24 -6.65
C VAL A 46 4.55 -11.80 -5.20
N LEU A 47 3.52 -12.10 -4.41
CA LEU A 47 3.53 -11.87 -2.97
C LEU A 47 3.79 -13.18 -2.26
N SER A 48 4.78 -13.17 -1.38
CA SER A 48 5.09 -14.32 -0.51
C SER A 48 5.21 -13.88 0.95
N LEU A 49 4.85 -14.79 1.85
CA LEU A 49 5.11 -14.66 3.27
C LEU A 49 6.45 -15.34 3.56
N PHE A 50 7.35 -14.60 4.15
CA PHE A 50 8.68 -15.04 4.53
C PHE A 50 8.84 -14.93 6.05
N GLN A 51 9.33 -15.98 6.69
CA GLN A 51 9.57 -15.98 8.13
C GLN A 51 11.07 -16.00 8.42
N ARG A 52 11.51 -15.08 9.29
CA ARG A 52 12.88 -14.99 9.72
C ARG A 52 13.00 -14.47 11.14
N ASP A 53 13.85 -15.10 11.95
CA ASP A 53 14.15 -14.70 13.32
C ASP A 53 12.88 -14.46 14.17
N GLY A 54 11.86 -15.33 13.99
CA GLY A 54 10.56 -15.20 14.65
C GLY A 54 9.61 -14.16 14.04
N GLU A 55 10.05 -13.42 13.05
CA GLU A 55 9.32 -12.34 12.42
C GLU A 55 8.76 -12.74 11.06
N GLN A 56 7.56 -12.25 10.73
CA GLN A 56 6.92 -12.50 9.45
C GLN A 56 7.00 -11.27 8.53
N TRP A 57 7.33 -11.52 7.28
CA TRP A 57 7.54 -10.49 6.26
C TRP A 57 6.72 -10.77 5.01
N VAL A 58 6.08 -9.74 4.47
CA VAL A 58 5.53 -9.79 3.11
C VAL A 58 6.62 -9.36 2.14
N VAL A 59 6.88 -10.20 1.15
CA VAL A 59 7.81 -9.90 0.06
C VAL A 59 7.02 -9.71 -1.22
N LYS A 60 7.20 -8.55 -1.87
CA LYS A 60 6.70 -8.25 -3.21
C LYS A 60 7.83 -8.38 -4.20
N ASP A 61 7.80 -9.43 -5.04
CA ASP A 61 8.88 -9.78 -5.97
C ASP A 61 8.41 -9.76 -7.42
N PHE A 62 9.09 -8.94 -8.24
CA PHE A 62 8.88 -8.86 -9.70
C PHE A 62 9.86 -9.73 -10.49
N ARG A 63 10.87 -10.38 -9.84
CA ARG A 63 11.88 -11.17 -10.53
C ARG A 63 11.30 -12.34 -11.35
N PRO A 64 10.22 -13.02 -10.91
CA PRO A 64 9.57 -14.07 -11.70
C PRO A 64 8.84 -13.57 -12.95
N ARG A 65 8.79 -12.25 -13.21
CA ARG A 65 8.11 -11.66 -14.36
C ARG A 65 9.00 -11.62 -15.59
N GLN A 66 8.35 -11.48 -16.77
CA GLN A 66 9.07 -11.32 -18.04
C GLN A 66 10.11 -10.19 -17.94
N PHE A 67 11.22 -10.32 -18.64
CA PHE A 67 12.37 -9.41 -18.57
C PHE A 67 11.98 -7.94 -18.68
N VAL A 68 11.15 -7.60 -19.67
CA VAL A 68 10.69 -6.21 -19.90
C VAL A 68 9.92 -5.69 -18.67
N VAL A 69 8.96 -6.47 -18.16
CA VAL A 69 8.14 -6.07 -17.01
C VAL A 69 9.00 -5.88 -15.75
N ARG A 70 9.86 -6.85 -15.42
CA ARG A 70 10.70 -6.76 -14.21
C ARG A 70 11.73 -5.63 -14.29
N SER A 71 12.31 -5.37 -15.47
CA SER A 71 13.39 -4.40 -15.65
C SER A 71 12.92 -2.95 -15.76
N THR A 72 11.65 -2.73 -16.11
CA THR A 72 11.05 -1.40 -16.27
C THR A 72 10.00 -1.14 -15.18
N ILE A 73 8.77 -1.60 -15.41
CA ILE A 73 7.62 -1.36 -14.53
C ILE A 73 7.89 -1.87 -13.11
N GLY A 74 8.42 -3.09 -12.96
CA GLY A 74 8.69 -3.70 -11.65
C GLY A 74 9.63 -2.86 -10.81
N ARG A 75 10.76 -2.40 -11.37
CA ARG A 75 11.71 -1.53 -10.66
C ARG A 75 11.09 -0.18 -10.26
N LEU A 76 10.28 0.39 -11.15
CA LEU A 76 9.57 1.64 -10.88
C LEU A 76 8.58 1.47 -9.73
N LEU A 77 7.78 0.40 -9.75
CA LEU A 77 6.78 0.11 -8.72
C LEU A 77 7.44 -0.17 -7.36
N VAL A 78 8.51 -0.97 -7.31
CA VAL A 78 9.30 -1.19 -6.08
C VAL A 78 9.80 0.12 -5.51
N ARG A 79 10.41 0.99 -6.36
CA ARG A 79 10.91 2.29 -5.92
C ARG A 79 9.78 3.19 -5.41
N ARG A 80 8.68 3.28 -6.14
CA ARG A 80 7.53 4.12 -5.78
C ARG A 80 6.92 3.68 -4.46
N GLU A 81 6.59 2.39 -4.32
CA GLU A 81 5.99 1.88 -3.10
C GLU A 81 6.89 2.07 -1.89
N LEU A 82 8.19 1.80 -2.02
CA LEU A 82 9.15 2.03 -0.94
C LEU A 82 9.26 3.52 -0.55
N GLN A 83 9.21 4.42 -1.53
CA GLN A 83 9.19 5.87 -1.26
C GLN A 83 7.93 6.29 -0.49
N ALA A 84 6.77 5.72 -0.84
CA ALA A 84 5.53 5.98 -0.12
C ALA A 84 5.60 5.45 1.32
N LEU A 85 5.99 4.18 1.50
CA LEU A 85 6.09 3.54 2.81
C LEU A 85 7.05 4.26 3.75
N ARG A 86 8.17 4.79 3.22
CA ARG A 86 9.08 5.64 4.01
C ARG A 86 8.44 6.93 4.49
N LYS A 87 7.57 7.54 3.69
CA LYS A 87 6.89 8.78 4.08
C LYS A 87 5.82 8.56 5.14
N VAL A 88 5.13 7.41 5.10
CA VAL A 88 4.10 7.06 6.08
C VAL A 88 4.65 6.23 7.26
N ALA A 89 5.96 6.03 7.31
CA ALA A 89 6.60 5.27 8.39
C ALA A 89 6.22 5.82 9.78
N GLY A 90 5.96 4.92 10.71
CA GLY A 90 5.53 5.24 12.07
C GLY A 90 4.04 5.51 12.24
N LEU A 91 3.24 5.55 11.15
CA LEU A 91 1.78 5.56 11.30
C LEU A 91 1.28 4.15 11.67
N ALA A 92 0.35 4.09 12.62
CA ALA A 92 -0.40 2.86 12.88
C ALA A 92 -1.34 2.56 11.68
N GLY A 93 -1.46 1.28 11.31
CA GLY A 93 -2.34 0.89 10.20
C GLY A 93 -1.74 1.03 8.79
N VAL A 94 -0.40 1.12 8.68
CA VAL A 94 0.34 1.00 7.43
C VAL A 94 1.48 -0.02 7.58
N PRO A 95 2.03 -0.59 6.49
CA PRO A 95 3.17 -1.50 6.57
C PRO A 95 4.40 -0.84 7.23
N ALA A 96 4.95 -1.51 8.25
CA ALA A 96 6.15 -1.08 8.96
C ALA A 96 7.42 -1.74 8.41
N ASP A 97 8.59 -1.20 8.76
CA ASP A 97 9.92 -1.75 8.49
C ASP A 97 10.17 -2.07 7.01
N ALA A 98 9.62 -1.23 6.12
CA ALA A 98 9.75 -1.46 4.70
C ALA A 98 11.18 -1.23 4.22
N PHE A 99 11.76 -2.22 3.52
CA PHE A 99 13.08 -2.12 2.95
C PHE A 99 13.15 -2.72 1.55
N ARG A 100 14.21 -2.36 0.84
CA ARG A 100 14.48 -2.88 -0.49
C ARG A 100 15.34 -4.13 -0.38
N VAL A 101 14.83 -5.27 -0.82
CA VAL A 101 15.61 -6.52 -0.90
C VAL A 101 16.64 -6.39 -2.02
N ASP A 102 16.19 -6.07 -3.24
CA ASP A 102 17.06 -5.79 -4.40
C ASP A 102 16.38 -4.83 -5.40
N ALA A 103 16.83 -4.82 -6.66
CA ALA A 103 16.26 -3.97 -7.71
C ALA A 103 14.81 -4.33 -8.07
N HIS A 104 14.37 -5.56 -7.77
CA HIS A 104 13.10 -6.13 -8.23
C HIS A 104 12.16 -6.51 -7.08
N ALA A 105 12.61 -6.38 -5.81
CA ALA A 105 11.80 -6.76 -4.66
C ALA A 105 11.92 -5.78 -3.51
N LEU A 106 10.81 -5.63 -2.78
CA LEU A 106 10.73 -4.97 -1.49
C LEU A 106 10.07 -5.92 -0.47
N ALA A 107 10.33 -5.68 0.80
CA ALA A 107 9.69 -6.38 1.89
C ALA A 107 9.25 -5.39 2.97
N TYR A 108 8.24 -5.80 3.75
CA TYR A 108 7.74 -5.09 4.93
C TYR A 108 7.14 -6.09 5.92
N ARG A 109 6.96 -5.67 7.17
CA ARG A 109 6.36 -6.49 8.22
C ARG A 109 4.99 -6.99 7.81
N PHE A 110 4.74 -8.29 8.01
CA PHE A 110 3.41 -8.86 7.82
C PHE A 110 2.46 -8.31 8.88
N ILE A 111 1.26 -7.92 8.45
CA ILE A 111 0.19 -7.47 9.33
C ILE A 111 -0.94 -8.48 9.24
N PRO A 112 -1.26 -9.19 10.33
CA PRO A 112 -2.39 -10.11 10.37
C PRO A 112 -3.70 -9.37 10.13
N GLY A 113 -4.55 -9.92 9.28
CA GLY A 113 -5.85 -9.33 8.98
C GLY A 113 -6.49 -9.92 7.73
N THR A 114 -7.77 -9.66 7.59
CA THR A 114 -8.57 -10.08 6.44
C THR A 114 -8.89 -8.88 5.56
N THR A 115 -8.86 -9.03 4.24
CA THR A 115 -9.20 -7.92 3.35
C THR A 115 -10.64 -7.46 3.59
N LEU A 116 -10.87 -6.15 3.47
CA LEU A 116 -12.19 -5.53 3.71
C LEU A 116 -13.30 -6.21 2.88
N SER A 117 -12.96 -6.76 1.71
CA SER A 117 -13.91 -7.48 0.86
C SER A 117 -14.39 -8.81 1.46
N HIS A 118 -13.59 -9.42 2.34
CA HIS A 118 -13.84 -10.74 2.94
C HIS A 118 -14.00 -10.71 4.46
N ALA A 119 -13.77 -9.55 5.09
CA ALA A 119 -13.91 -9.40 6.53
C ALA A 119 -15.36 -9.65 6.98
N ALA A 120 -15.55 -10.14 8.19
CA ALA A 120 -16.86 -10.37 8.79
C ALA A 120 -17.65 -9.05 8.92
N ALA A 121 -18.99 -9.14 8.84
CA ALA A 121 -19.85 -7.95 8.78
C ALA A 121 -19.79 -7.12 10.08
N ASP A 122 -19.71 -7.77 11.22
CA ASP A 122 -19.59 -7.17 12.56
C ASP A 122 -18.31 -6.32 12.73
N ARG A 123 -17.24 -6.73 12.08
CA ARG A 123 -15.97 -5.99 12.10
C ARG A 123 -15.94 -4.77 11.17
N ARG A 124 -16.91 -4.65 10.25
CA ARG A 124 -17.04 -3.52 9.31
C ARG A 124 -18.07 -2.51 9.80
N ASN A 125 -18.00 -2.17 11.08
CA ASN A 125 -18.92 -1.27 11.78
C ASN A 125 -18.54 0.22 11.59
N ALA A 126 -19.31 1.12 12.20
CA ALA A 126 -19.08 2.57 12.12
C ALA A 126 -17.71 2.98 12.68
N GLU A 127 -17.27 2.35 13.77
CA GLU A 127 -15.98 2.65 14.42
C GLU A 127 -14.81 2.31 13.50
N PHE A 128 -14.87 1.17 12.81
CA PHE A 128 -13.89 0.80 11.78
C PHE A 128 -13.79 1.88 10.70
N PHE A 129 -14.92 2.36 10.17
CA PHE A 129 -14.88 3.36 9.10
C PHE A 129 -14.43 4.73 9.59
N LEU A 130 -14.74 5.12 10.83
CA LEU A 130 -14.19 6.33 11.46
C LEU A 130 -12.68 6.22 11.65
N ALA A 131 -12.18 5.06 12.08
CA ALA A 131 -10.75 4.82 12.20
C ALA A 131 -10.07 4.83 10.82
N PHE A 132 -10.72 4.27 9.79
CA PHE A 132 -10.19 4.30 8.43
C PHE A 132 -10.15 5.71 7.83
N GLU A 133 -11.15 6.54 8.08
CA GLU A 133 -11.17 7.95 7.71
C GLU A 133 -10.00 8.71 8.36
N ARG A 134 -9.75 8.49 9.66
CA ARG A 134 -8.59 9.08 10.37
C ARG A 134 -7.26 8.63 9.80
N LEU A 135 -7.07 7.31 9.64
CA LEU A 135 -5.85 6.75 9.05
C LEU A 135 -5.54 7.38 7.68
N LEU A 136 -6.53 7.49 6.81
CA LEU A 136 -6.32 8.09 5.50
C LEU A 136 -6.01 9.59 5.62
N GLY A 137 -6.62 10.30 6.56
CA GLY A 137 -6.27 11.70 6.88
C GLY A 137 -4.82 11.86 7.32
N GLU A 138 -4.30 10.94 8.15
CA GLU A 138 -2.90 10.91 8.58
C GLU A 138 -1.95 10.65 7.40
N VAL A 139 -2.31 9.73 6.49
CA VAL A 139 -1.57 9.50 5.23
C VAL A 139 -1.53 10.77 4.37
N HIS A 140 -2.65 11.49 4.24
CA HIS A 140 -2.72 12.76 3.52
C HIS A 140 -1.84 13.84 4.19
N ALA A 141 -1.81 13.91 5.52
CA ALA A 141 -0.95 14.82 6.27
C ALA A 141 0.55 14.58 6.01
N ARG A 142 0.94 13.34 5.64
CA ARG A 142 2.32 13.02 5.20
C ARG A 142 2.59 13.40 3.73
N GLY A 143 1.67 14.12 3.09
CA GLY A 143 1.78 14.59 1.70
C GLY A 143 1.65 13.48 0.66
N ILE A 144 0.82 12.47 0.93
CA ILE A 144 0.55 11.34 0.06
C ILE A 144 -0.95 11.19 -0.16
N VAL A 145 -1.38 10.96 -1.40
CA VAL A 145 -2.66 10.35 -1.74
C VAL A 145 -2.42 8.95 -2.28
N HIS A 146 -3.24 7.99 -1.87
CA HIS A 146 -3.04 6.57 -2.18
C HIS A 146 -3.51 6.19 -3.59
N LEU A 147 -4.60 6.80 -4.04
CA LEU A 147 -5.27 6.66 -5.35
C LEU A 147 -5.93 5.31 -5.64
N ASP A 148 -5.72 4.28 -4.80
CA ASP A 148 -6.39 2.98 -4.95
C ASP A 148 -7.11 2.50 -3.67
N VAL A 149 -7.57 3.44 -2.83
CA VAL A 149 -8.38 3.17 -1.62
C VAL A 149 -9.72 2.49 -1.96
N ARG A 150 -10.24 2.73 -3.17
CA ARG A 150 -11.52 2.13 -3.63
C ARG A 150 -11.45 0.62 -3.85
N ASN A 151 -10.26 0.05 -3.91
CA ASN A 151 -10.03 -1.39 -3.99
C ASN A 151 -10.02 -1.98 -2.56
N GLY A 152 -11.09 -2.66 -2.18
CA GLY A 152 -11.21 -3.25 -0.84
C GLY A 152 -10.19 -4.35 -0.52
N ARG A 153 -9.35 -4.75 -1.49
CA ARG A 153 -8.23 -5.66 -1.25
C ARG A 153 -7.01 -4.94 -0.69
N ASN A 154 -6.96 -3.61 -0.85
CA ASN A 154 -5.89 -2.77 -0.33
C ASN A 154 -6.14 -2.30 1.11
N VAL A 155 -7.26 -2.75 1.70
CA VAL A 155 -7.64 -2.45 3.07
C VAL A 155 -7.79 -3.76 3.83
N LEU A 156 -7.05 -3.91 4.92
CA LEU A 156 -7.22 -5.04 5.83
C LEU A 156 -8.03 -4.60 7.05
N VAL A 157 -8.74 -5.55 7.61
CA VAL A 157 -9.39 -5.47 8.92
C VAL A 157 -8.63 -6.42 9.83
N THR A 158 -7.98 -5.89 10.86
CA THR A 158 -7.25 -6.70 11.85
C THR A 158 -8.23 -7.44 12.77
N ASP A 159 -7.70 -8.38 13.57
CA ASP A 159 -8.50 -9.08 14.58
C ASP A 159 -9.04 -8.13 15.65
N ALA A 160 -8.35 -7.03 15.91
CA ALA A 160 -8.82 -5.95 16.78
C ALA A 160 -9.82 -4.99 16.10
N GLY A 161 -10.29 -5.27 14.88
CA GLY A 161 -11.21 -4.40 14.13
C GLY A 161 -10.58 -3.10 13.65
N GLN A 162 -9.24 -3.00 13.57
CA GLN A 162 -8.56 -1.79 13.11
C GLN A 162 -8.29 -1.85 11.60
N PRO A 163 -8.39 -0.72 10.88
CA PRO A 163 -8.06 -0.65 9.47
C PRO A 163 -6.54 -0.63 9.24
N VAL A 164 -6.11 -1.34 8.18
CA VAL A 164 -4.75 -1.26 7.66
C VAL A 164 -4.80 -0.99 6.17
N LEU A 165 -4.06 0.02 5.73
CA LEU A 165 -3.95 0.39 4.32
C LEU A 165 -2.64 -0.15 3.75
N ILE A 166 -2.74 -0.96 2.69
CA ILE A 166 -1.61 -1.62 2.01
C ILE A 166 -1.58 -1.26 0.53
N ASP A 167 -0.48 -1.62 -0.16
CA ASP A 167 -0.31 -1.47 -1.62
C ASP A 167 -0.24 -0.01 -2.09
N PHE A 168 0.81 0.68 -1.66
CA PHE A 168 1.07 2.09 -1.99
C PHE A 168 1.68 2.33 -3.38
N GLN A 169 1.71 1.34 -4.27
CA GLN A 169 2.35 1.48 -5.59
C GLN A 169 1.71 2.57 -6.49
N SER A 170 0.42 2.86 -6.30
CA SER A 170 -0.33 3.86 -7.08
C SER A 170 -0.23 5.28 -6.52
N TYR A 171 0.45 5.49 -5.40
CA TYR A 171 0.46 6.77 -4.69
C TYR A 171 0.92 7.96 -5.53
N LEU A 172 0.46 9.15 -5.16
CA LEU A 172 0.99 10.41 -5.63
C LEU A 172 1.42 11.28 -4.45
N GLY A 173 2.64 11.84 -4.55
CA GLY A 173 3.11 12.84 -3.59
C GLY A 173 2.46 14.19 -3.86
N THR A 174 1.88 14.81 -2.82
CA THR A 174 1.11 16.06 -2.96
C THR A 174 1.86 17.31 -2.51
N ALA A 175 3.06 17.18 -1.95
CA ALA A 175 3.82 18.28 -1.36
C ALA A 175 4.11 19.45 -2.34
N ARG A 176 4.20 19.16 -3.63
CA ARG A 176 4.48 20.16 -4.69
C ARG A 176 3.23 20.61 -5.46
N LEU A 177 2.06 20.09 -5.10
CA LEU A 177 0.82 20.44 -5.78
C LEU A 177 0.21 21.73 -5.21
N PRO A 178 -0.43 22.56 -6.06
CA PRO A 178 -1.26 23.67 -5.58
C PRO A 178 -2.32 23.17 -4.59
N GLY A 179 -2.63 23.94 -3.56
CA GLY A 179 -3.54 23.54 -2.48
C GLY A 179 -4.91 23.07 -2.96
N ALA A 180 -5.47 23.72 -3.98
CA ALA A 180 -6.76 23.31 -4.56
C ALA A 180 -6.69 21.94 -5.21
N MET A 181 -5.61 21.61 -5.94
CA MET A 181 -5.39 20.30 -6.56
C MET A 181 -5.16 19.23 -5.50
N ARG A 182 -4.33 19.53 -4.49
CA ARG A 182 -4.11 18.63 -3.36
C ARG A 182 -5.43 18.28 -2.68
N GLY A 183 -6.20 19.28 -2.26
CA GLY A 183 -7.49 19.05 -1.61
C GLY A 183 -8.51 18.30 -2.47
N TRP A 184 -8.44 18.46 -3.81
CA TRP A 184 -9.28 17.68 -4.72
C TRP A 184 -8.87 16.20 -4.72
N MET A 185 -7.57 15.90 -4.78
CA MET A 185 -7.05 14.53 -4.77
C MET A 185 -7.30 13.82 -3.43
N GLU A 186 -7.14 14.51 -2.32
CA GLU A 186 -7.47 14.01 -0.98
C GLU A 186 -8.96 13.64 -0.86
N ARG A 187 -9.85 14.49 -1.40
CA ARG A 187 -11.31 14.19 -1.45
C ARG A 187 -11.63 13.01 -2.36
N PHE A 188 -10.91 12.88 -3.47
CA PHE A 188 -11.06 11.74 -4.37
C PHE A 188 -10.68 10.43 -3.68
N ASP A 189 -9.60 10.44 -2.93
CA ASP A 189 -9.10 9.31 -2.16
C ASP A 189 -10.06 8.98 -1.00
N MET A 190 -10.51 9.99 -0.26
CA MET A 190 -11.48 9.87 0.83
C MET A 190 -12.82 9.29 0.36
N ALA A 191 -13.24 9.62 -0.86
CA ALA A 191 -14.43 9.00 -1.46
C ALA A 191 -14.28 7.47 -1.67
N GLY A 192 -13.06 6.93 -1.61
CA GLY A 192 -12.80 5.50 -1.54
C GLY A 192 -13.29 4.89 -0.22
N VAL A 193 -12.98 5.53 0.90
CA VAL A 193 -13.47 5.14 2.24
C VAL A 193 -15.00 5.18 2.27
N TYR A 194 -15.59 6.29 1.82
CA TYR A 194 -17.04 6.48 1.85
C TYR A 194 -17.79 5.53 0.92
N LYS A 195 -17.17 5.09 -0.18
CA LYS A 195 -17.74 4.03 -1.04
C LYS A 195 -17.86 2.71 -0.27
N HIS A 196 -16.84 2.35 0.50
CA HIS A 196 -16.87 1.13 1.30
C HIS A 196 -17.84 1.27 2.47
N TRP A 197 -17.87 2.43 3.14
CA TRP A 197 -18.79 2.73 4.22
C TRP A 197 -20.25 2.66 3.75
N ALA A 198 -20.58 3.33 2.65
CA ALA A 198 -21.92 3.27 2.04
C ALA A 198 -22.35 1.85 1.65
N ARG A 199 -21.41 0.97 1.32
CA ARG A 199 -21.68 -0.41 0.94
C ARG A 199 -21.94 -1.32 2.15
N HIS A 200 -21.21 -1.10 3.24
CA HIS A 200 -21.19 -2.05 4.36
C HIS A 200 -21.96 -1.57 5.58
N HIS A 201 -22.08 -0.25 5.78
CA HIS A 201 -22.74 0.35 6.93
C HIS A 201 -23.39 1.69 6.58
N PRO A 202 -24.32 1.73 5.61
CA PRO A 202 -24.87 2.98 5.04
C PRO A 202 -25.55 3.87 6.07
N GLN A 203 -26.18 3.30 7.09
CA GLN A 203 -26.97 4.02 8.11
C GLN A 203 -26.12 4.99 8.96
N THR A 204 -24.80 4.81 9.01
CA THR A 204 -23.91 5.66 9.81
C THR A 204 -23.00 6.57 8.98
N LEU A 205 -23.14 6.55 7.64
CA LEU A 205 -22.30 7.36 6.75
C LEU A 205 -22.52 8.86 6.94
N GLY A 206 -23.77 9.28 7.12
CA GLY A 206 -24.15 10.67 7.26
C GLY A 206 -24.24 11.44 5.95
N GLU A 207 -24.93 12.58 5.96
CA GLU A 207 -25.24 13.36 4.76
C GLU A 207 -24.00 13.98 4.11
N THR A 208 -23.10 14.57 4.90
CA THR A 208 -21.89 15.25 4.40
C THR A 208 -20.99 14.28 3.60
N ARG A 209 -20.75 13.07 4.12
CA ARG A 209 -19.95 12.04 3.46
C ARG A 209 -20.64 11.49 2.22
N THR A 210 -21.98 11.33 2.29
CA THR A 210 -22.82 10.92 1.14
C THR A 210 -22.73 11.97 0.02
N ALA A 211 -22.86 13.26 0.34
CA ALA A 211 -22.74 14.33 -0.64
C ALA A 211 -21.36 14.39 -1.30
N LEU A 212 -20.28 14.22 -0.52
CA LEU A 212 -18.92 14.13 -1.07
C LEU A 212 -18.74 12.94 -2.00
N LEU A 213 -19.19 11.74 -1.59
CA LEU A 213 -19.14 10.54 -2.39
C LEU A 213 -19.88 10.72 -3.73
N ALA A 214 -21.09 11.28 -3.69
CA ALA A 214 -21.88 11.55 -4.89
C ALA A 214 -21.18 12.53 -5.84
N ARG A 215 -20.60 13.61 -5.30
CA ARG A 215 -19.82 14.59 -6.06
C ARG A 215 -18.61 13.96 -6.74
N MET A 216 -17.80 13.18 -6.01
CA MET A 216 -16.62 12.53 -6.57
C MET A 216 -16.97 11.45 -7.58
N ASN A 217 -18.08 10.74 -7.41
CA ASN A 217 -18.58 9.77 -8.38
C ASN A 217 -19.00 10.45 -9.70
N ARG A 218 -19.62 11.64 -9.67
CA ARG A 218 -19.93 12.42 -10.88
C ARG A 218 -18.66 12.80 -11.65
N TRP A 219 -17.65 13.36 -10.97
CA TRP A 219 -16.37 13.70 -11.57
C TRP A 219 -15.69 12.49 -12.21
N ARG A 220 -15.74 11.34 -11.56
CA ARG A 220 -15.14 10.09 -12.06
C ARG A 220 -15.82 9.62 -13.36
N ARG A 221 -17.16 9.71 -13.44
CA ARG A 221 -17.90 9.37 -14.68
C ARG A 221 -17.48 10.25 -15.85
N LEU A 222 -17.32 11.54 -15.63
CA LEU A 222 -16.88 12.48 -16.67
C LEU A 222 -15.44 12.18 -17.13
N TRP A 223 -14.56 11.75 -16.22
CA TRP A 223 -13.17 11.43 -16.56
C TRP A 223 -13.03 10.09 -17.29
N PHE A 224 -13.82 9.07 -16.94
CA PHE A 224 -13.88 7.80 -17.67
C PHE A 224 -14.43 7.95 -19.09
N LEU A 225 -15.35 8.88 -19.32
CA LEU A 225 -15.85 9.19 -20.67
C LEU A 225 -14.83 9.92 -21.55
N ARG A 226 -13.82 10.56 -20.95
CA ARG A 226 -12.78 11.34 -21.66
C ARG A 226 -11.42 10.65 -21.76
N GLY A 227 -11.09 9.61 -21.02
CA GLY A 227 -9.70 9.19 -20.84
C GLY A 227 -9.37 7.70 -20.83
N TYR A 228 -10.30 6.78 -21.01
CA TYR A 228 -9.99 5.35 -21.08
C TYR A 228 -10.65 4.69 -22.28
N LEU A 229 -9.95 4.71 -23.40
CA LEU A 229 -10.27 3.89 -24.56
C LEU A 229 -10.14 2.41 -24.20
N GLY A 230 -11.28 1.76 -24.00
CA GLY A 230 -11.55 0.46 -24.52
C GLY A 230 -10.77 -0.74 -23.98
N VAL A 231 -10.80 -1.06 -22.69
CA VAL A 231 -10.75 -2.47 -22.29
C VAL A 231 -11.90 -2.73 -21.29
N ARG A 232 -13.08 -2.98 -21.81
CA ARG A 232 -14.15 -3.62 -21.05
C ARG A 232 -13.73 -5.09 -20.86
N PRO A 233 -13.56 -5.59 -19.64
CA PRO A 233 -13.52 -7.03 -19.42
C PRO A 233 -14.89 -7.60 -19.86
N ALA A 234 -14.87 -8.58 -20.76
CA ALA A 234 -16.05 -9.28 -21.20
C ALA A 234 -16.86 -9.79 -19.99
N PRO A 235 -18.20 -9.70 -20.02
CA PRO A 235 -19.03 -10.23 -18.94
C PRO A 235 -18.78 -11.73 -18.84
N LYS A 236 -18.44 -12.21 -17.63
CA LYS A 236 -18.38 -13.65 -17.35
C LYS A 236 -19.73 -14.25 -17.68
N LYS A 237 -19.79 -15.13 -18.70
CA LYS A 237 -20.93 -15.98 -18.96
C LYS A 237 -21.21 -16.77 -17.67
N ARG A 238 -22.42 -16.60 -17.12
CA ARG A 238 -22.96 -17.53 -16.12
C ARG A 238 -23.06 -18.88 -16.84
N THR A 239 -22.24 -19.84 -16.46
CA THR A 239 -22.47 -21.23 -16.80
C THR A 239 -23.78 -21.62 -16.12
N SER A 240 -24.83 -21.81 -16.91
CA SER A 240 -26.05 -22.47 -16.50
C SER A 240 -25.68 -23.92 -16.19
N ASP A 241 -25.85 -24.28 -14.93
CA ASP A 241 -25.76 -25.65 -14.44
C ASP A 241 -26.94 -26.44 -15.04
N PRO A 242 -26.74 -27.56 -15.77
CA PRO A 242 -27.83 -28.42 -16.14
C PRO A 242 -28.17 -29.28 -14.92
N GLY A 243 -29.35 -29.08 -14.35
CA GLY A 243 -29.90 -29.87 -13.25
C GLY A 243 -29.94 -31.37 -13.55
N PRO A 244 -29.98 -32.21 -12.51
CA PRO A 244 -29.95 -33.65 -12.63
C PRO A 244 -31.22 -34.22 -13.21
N ARG A 245 -31.04 -35.19 -14.11
CA ARG A 245 -32.12 -36.13 -14.54
C ARG A 245 -32.15 -37.32 -13.58
#